data_4b2bd87ce3ebdbb4d6a2625214d00bd4
#
_entry.id   4b2bd87ce3ebdbb4d6a2625214d00bd4
#
_cell.length_a   1.000
_cell.length_b   1.000
_cell.length_c   1.000
_cell.angle_alpha   90.00
_cell.angle_beta   90.00
_cell.angle_gamma   90.00
#
_symmetry.space_group_name_H-M   'P 1'
#
loop_
_entity.id
_entity.type
_entity.pdbx_description
1 polymer ?
#
loop_
_entity_poly.entity_id
_entity_poly.type
_entity_poly.pdbx_seq_one_letter_code
_entity_poly.pdbx_strand_id
1 'polypeptide(L)'
;MDKLTQRADFDAVMAAGIVAVTSHFALHQQNKATSSRIGAVVPKRWARKAVTRNLIKRQIYALGREPWTADLPEADRVIRLRKTFDTKHFISASSTHLRLAVRAELHQLMRPGVVA
;
A
#
# COMPACT_ATOMS: atom_id res chain seq x y z
N MET A 1 2.90 7.90 9.72
CA MET A 1 3.91 6.81 9.65
C MET A 1 5.12 7.29 8.86
N ASP A 2 6.28 7.01 9.36
CA ASP A 2 7.52 7.25 8.62
C ASP A 2 7.64 6.28 7.46
N LYS A 3 8.51 6.59 6.49
CA LYS A 3 8.74 5.72 5.34
C LYS A 3 9.80 4.67 5.67
N LEU A 4 9.55 3.43 5.25
CA LEU A 4 10.60 2.43 5.16
C LEU A 4 11.55 2.82 4.02
N THR A 5 12.85 2.78 4.28
CA THR A 5 13.87 3.18 3.30
C THR A 5 14.92 2.11 3.04
N GLN A 6 15.15 1.21 4.00
CA GLN A 6 16.19 0.19 3.91
C GLN A 6 15.63 -1.12 3.35
N ARG A 7 16.36 -1.73 2.42
CA ARG A 7 15.96 -3.00 1.82
C ARG A 7 15.78 -4.09 2.87
N ALA A 8 16.67 -4.14 3.86
CA ALA A 8 16.57 -5.13 4.93
C ALA A 8 15.26 -5.02 5.70
N ASP A 9 14.76 -3.79 5.92
CA ASP A 9 13.49 -3.58 6.60
C ASP A 9 12.30 -4.04 5.75
N PHE A 10 12.33 -3.77 4.44
CA PHE A 10 11.33 -4.29 3.52
C PHE A 10 11.30 -5.82 3.52
N ASP A 11 12.46 -6.44 3.43
CA ASP A 11 12.57 -7.90 3.41
C ASP A 11 12.03 -8.52 4.71
N ALA A 12 12.32 -7.90 5.85
CA ALA A 12 11.84 -8.37 7.15
C ALA A 12 10.31 -8.30 7.24
N VAL A 13 9.71 -7.20 6.78
CA VAL A 13 8.25 -7.04 6.79
C VAL A 13 7.59 -8.01 5.81
N MET A 14 8.16 -8.16 4.63
CA MET A 14 7.65 -9.11 3.63
C MET A 14 7.68 -10.54 4.16
N ALA A 15 8.76 -10.91 4.84
CA ALA A 15 8.92 -12.24 5.44
C ALA A 15 7.97 -12.50 6.61
N ALA A 16 7.54 -11.45 7.30
CA ALA A 16 6.59 -11.57 8.42
C ALA A 16 5.20 -12.03 7.98
N GLY A 17 4.88 -11.87 6.70
CA GLY A 17 3.69 -12.43 6.09
C GLY A 17 2.58 -11.44 5.77
N ILE A 18 1.59 -11.95 5.06
CA ILE A 18 0.43 -11.18 4.61
C ILE A 18 -0.65 -11.21 5.67
N VAL A 19 -1.18 -10.05 6.04
CA VAL A 19 -2.26 -9.92 7.02
C VAL A 19 -3.59 -9.51 6.39
N ALA A 20 -3.56 -8.94 5.18
CA ALA A 20 -4.77 -8.55 4.47
C ALA A 20 -4.52 -8.52 2.96
N VAL A 21 -5.56 -8.77 2.19
CA VAL A 21 -5.50 -8.78 0.71
C VAL A 21 -6.76 -8.13 0.16
N THR A 22 -6.59 -7.31 -0.87
CA THR A 22 -7.68 -6.82 -1.71
C THR A 22 -7.44 -7.25 -3.15
N SER A 23 -8.27 -6.82 -4.09
CA SER A 23 -8.15 -7.25 -5.49
C SER A 23 -6.76 -6.96 -6.08
N HIS A 24 -6.18 -5.81 -5.76
CA HIS A 24 -4.92 -5.36 -6.37
C HIS A 24 -3.75 -5.27 -5.40
N PHE A 25 -4.00 -5.34 -4.09
CA PHE A 25 -2.96 -5.12 -3.08
C PHE A 25 -2.88 -6.24 -2.05
N ALA A 26 -1.69 -6.37 -1.48
CA ALA A 26 -1.45 -7.21 -0.31
C ALA A 26 -0.77 -6.35 0.76
N LEU A 27 -1.19 -6.52 2.01
CA LEU A 27 -0.58 -5.87 3.15
C LEU A 27 0.27 -6.87 3.92
N HIS A 28 1.56 -6.59 4.00
CA HIS A 28 2.50 -7.30 4.87
C HIS A 28 2.70 -6.48 6.12
N GLN A 29 2.79 -7.13 7.27
CA GLN A 29 2.91 -6.43 8.54
C GLN A 29 3.82 -7.17 9.50
N GLN A 30 4.70 -6.41 10.15
CA GLN A 30 5.55 -6.88 11.23
C GLN A 30 5.29 -6.00 12.45
N ASN A 31 4.76 -6.56 13.52
CA ASN A 31 4.46 -5.79 14.72
C ASN A 31 5.74 -5.24 15.36
N LYS A 32 5.66 -4.02 15.85
CA LYS A 32 6.74 -3.30 16.53
C LYS A 32 6.26 -2.77 17.87
N ALA A 33 7.20 -2.48 18.77
CA ALA A 33 6.87 -1.99 20.09
C ALA A 33 6.71 -0.46 20.15
N THR A 34 7.40 0.29 19.30
CA THR A 34 7.60 1.72 19.53
C THR A 34 7.31 2.64 18.35
N SER A 35 7.16 2.14 17.14
CA SER A 35 6.95 3.01 15.98
C SER A 35 6.26 2.28 14.85
N SER A 36 5.69 3.07 13.93
CA SER A 36 5.09 2.54 12.72
C SER A 36 5.75 3.18 11.51
N ARG A 37 6.09 2.34 10.53
CA ARG A 37 6.62 2.79 9.25
C ARG A 37 5.85 2.13 8.11
N ILE A 38 5.86 2.75 6.93
CA ILE A 38 5.15 2.25 5.76
C ILE A 38 6.07 2.23 4.55
N GLY A 39 5.97 1.18 3.77
CA GLY A 39 6.69 1.03 2.52
C GLY A 39 5.76 0.62 1.39
N ALA A 40 6.13 0.99 0.17
CA ALA A 40 5.38 0.66 -1.02
C ALA A 40 6.22 -0.20 -1.95
N VAL A 41 5.63 -1.30 -2.45
CA VAL A 41 6.24 -2.14 -3.48
C VAL A 41 5.31 -2.17 -4.67
N VAL A 42 5.72 -1.51 -5.77
CA VAL A 42 4.92 -1.39 -6.98
C VAL A 42 5.73 -1.93 -8.17
N PRO A 43 5.66 -3.25 -8.45
CA PRO A 43 6.46 -3.87 -9.49
C PRO A 43 6.08 -3.39 -10.90
N LYS A 44 7.06 -3.26 -11.77
CA LYS A 44 6.86 -2.90 -13.18
C LYS A 44 5.90 -3.83 -13.91
N ARG A 45 5.94 -5.10 -13.61
CA ARG A 45 5.07 -6.10 -14.27
C ARG A 45 3.57 -5.81 -14.06
N TRP A 46 3.21 -5.13 -12.95
CA TRP A 46 1.84 -4.78 -12.63
C TRP A 46 1.50 -3.32 -12.94
N ALA A 47 2.51 -2.46 -13.10
CA ALA A 47 2.34 -1.05 -13.46
C ALA A 47 3.52 -0.62 -14.33
N ARG A 48 3.40 -0.80 -15.63
CA ARG A 48 4.49 -0.59 -16.59
C ARG A 48 4.94 0.87 -16.67
N LYS A 49 3.99 1.80 -16.64
CA LYS A 49 4.30 3.23 -16.77
C LYS A 49 4.79 3.79 -15.43
N ALA A 50 5.88 4.54 -15.49
CA ALA A 50 6.43 5.17 -14.29
C ALA A 50 5.43 6.12 -13.62
N VAL A 51 4.62 6.83 -14.41
CA VAL A 51 3.61 7.74 -13.87
C VAL A 51 2.53 7.00 -13.08
N THR A 52 2.17 5.79 -13.51
CA THR A 52 1.24 4.93 -12.77
C THR A 52 1.86 4.44 -11.47
N ARG A 53 3.10 3.97 -11.52
CA ARG A 53 3.81 3.55 -10.29
C ARG A 53 3.92 4.69 -9.29
N ASN A 54 4.26 5.88 -9.76
CA ASN A 54 4.39 7.05 -8.88
C ASN A 54 3.04 7.44 -8.27
N LEU A 55 1.97 7.39 -9.05
CA LEU A 55 0.63 7.66 -8.53
C LEU A 55 0.29 6.70 -7.39
N ILE A 56 0.49 5.40 -7.61
CA ILE A 56 0.17 4.38 -6.61
C ILE A 56 1.03 4.58 -5.35
N LYS A 57 2.33 4.78 -5.50
CA LYS A 57 3.23 5.04 -4.36
C LYS A 57 2.79 6.26 -3.56
N ARG A 58 2.42 7.35 -4.23
CA ARG A 58 1.96 8.56 -3.54
C ARG A 58 0.71 8.29 -2.70
N GLN A 59 -0.21 7.50 -3.22
CA GLN A 59 -1.42 7.16 -2.48
C GLN A 59 -1.11 6.29 -1.26
N ILE A 60 -0.19 5.34 -1.38
CA ILE A 60 0.24 4.51 -0.26
C ILE A 60 0.85 5.38 0.85
N TYR A 61 1.77 6.26 0.51
CA TYR A 61 2.41 7.12 1.51
C TYR A 61 1.45 8.15 2.09
N ALA A 62 0.53 8.68 1.28
CA ALA A 62 -0.51 9.58 1.75
C ALA A 62 -1.43 8.90 2.78
N LEU A 63 -1.75 7.64 2.56
CA LEU A 63 -2.54 6.84 3.50
C LEU A 63 -1.87 6.80 4.88
N GLY A 64 -0.56 6.58 4.91
CA GLY A 64 0.20 6.52 6.16
C GLY A 64 0.26 7.85 6.92
N ARG A 65 -0.12 8.97 6.29
CA ARG A 65 -0.18 10.29 6.91
C ARG A 65 -1.58 10.68 7.38
N GLU A 66 -2.58 9.86 7.10
CA GLU A 66 -3.95 10.17 7.55
C GLU A 66 -4.05 10.00 9.07
N PRO A 67 -4.73 10.94 9.77
CA PRO A 67 -4.76 10.94 11.24
C PRO A 67 -5.25 9.65 11.89
N TRP A 68 -6.22 8.98 11.29
CA TRP A 68 -6.79 7.75 11.84
C TRP A 68 -5.77 6.60 11.92
N THR A 69 -4.71 6.64 11.11
CA THR A 69 -3.67 5.60 11.13
C THR A 69 -2.84 5.65 12.41
N ALA A 70 -2.85 6.78 13.12
CA ALA A 70 -2.17 6.89 14.41
C ALA A 70 -2.78 6.00 15.49
N ASP A 71 -4.04 5.59 15.31
CA ASP A 71 -4.74 4.71 16.25
C ASP A 71 -4.50 3.22 15.98
N LEU A 72 -3.81 2.91 14.86
CA LEU A 72 -3.46 1.53 14.55
C LEU A 72 -2.34 1.03 15.47
N PRO A 73 -2.29 -0.28 15.75
CA PRO A 73 -1.16 -0.87 16.50
C PRO A 73 0.17 -0.54 15.83
N GLU A 74 1.20 -0.33 16.64
CA GLU A 74 2.54 -0.05 16.14
C GLU A 74 3.06 -1.23 15.30
N ALA A 75 3.41 -0.97 14.06
CA ALA A 75 3.89 -1.99 13.14
C ALA A 75 4.58 -1.37 11.93
N ASP A 76 5.54 -2.08 11.38
CA ASP A 76 6.04 -1.80 10.04
C ASP A 76 5.11 -2.48 9.04
N ARG A 77 4.71 -1.74 8.01
CA ARG A 77 3.76 -2.19 7.00
C ARG A 77 4.33 -2.00 5.62
N VAL A 78 4.15 -3.00 4.76
CA VAL A 78 4.47 -2.90 3.33
C VAL A 78 3.20 -3.20 2.55
N ILE A 79 2.81 -2.27 1.69
CA ILE A 79 1.69 -2.45 0.77
C ILE A 79 2.27 -2.76 -0.60
N ARG A 80 1.93 -3.93 -1.12
CA ARG A 80 2.45 -4.44 -2.39
C ARG A 80 1.34 -4.52 -3.42
N LEU A 81 1.58 -3.94 -4.60
CA LEU A 81 0.71 -4.14 -5.75
C LEU A 81 0.90 -5.56 -6.29
N ARG A 82 -0.18 -6.32 -6.41
CA ARG A 82 -0.16 -7.73 -6.82
C ARG A 82 -0.91 -8.02 -8.11
N LYS A 83 -1.51 -6.99 -8.72
CA LYS A 83 -2.30 -7.15 -9.93
C LYS A 83 -2.38 -5.80 -10.66
N THR A 84 -2.45 -5.85 -11.98
CA THR A 84 -2.58 -4.66 -12.81
C THR A 84 -4.00 -4.10 -12.73
N PHE A 85 -4.13 -2.78 -12.56
CA PHE A 85 -5.41 -2.10 -12.72
C PHE A 85 -5.82 -2.14 -14.19
N ASP A 86 -7.07 -2.48 -14.45
CA ASP A 86 -7.59 -2.67 -15.79
C ASP A 86 -7.56 -1.35 -16.60
N THR A 87 -6.77 -1.34 -17.68
CA THR A 87 -6.63 -0.17 -18.56
C THR A 87 -7.91 0.14 -19.35
N LYS A 88 -8.83 -0.80 -19.44
CA LYS A 88 -10.15 -0.54 -20.06
C LYS A 88 -10.99 0.43 -19.26
N HIS A 89 -10.81 0.43 -17.94
CA HIS A 89 -11.50 1.34 -17.01
C HIS A 89 -10.71 2.60 -16.74
N PHE A 90 -9.39 2.57 -16.94
CA PHE A 90 -8.48 3.67 -16.62
C PHE A 90 -7.66 4.07 -17.85
N ILE A 91 -8.22 4.91 -18.66
CA ILE A 91 -7.65 5.32 -19.95
C ILE A 91 -6.33 6.06 -19.78
N SER A 92 -6.20 6.84 -18.71
CA SER A 92 -4.99 7.60 -18.38
C SER A 92 -4.31 7.05 -17.16
N ALA A 93 -2.98 6.86 -17.24
CA ALA A 93 -2.16 6.40 -16.13
C ALA A 93 -2.16 7.36 -14.93
N SER A 94 -2.56 8.60 -15.13
CA SER A 94 -2.64 9.63 -14.07
C SER A 94 -4.07 10.12 -13.86
N SER A 95 -5.06 9.33 -14.27
CA SER A 95 -6.46 9.74 -14.19
C SER A 95 -6.94 9.90 -12.75
N THR A 96 -7.88 10.80 -12.54
CA THR A 96 -8.56 10.96 -11.26
C THR A 96 -9.28 9.69 -10.85
N HIS A 97 -9.89 8.99 -11.82
CA HIS A 97 -10.58 7.72 -11.56
C HIS A 97 -9.64 6.66 -11.01
N LEU A 98 -8.44 6.53 -11.58
CA LEU A 98 -7.44 5.58 -11.07
C LEU A 98 -7.03 5.94 -9.65
N ARG A 99 -6.75 7.22 -9.41
CA ARG A 99 -6.36 7.69 -8.06
C ARG A 99 -7.44 7.39 -7.03
N LEU A 100 -8.70 7.63 -7.34
CA LEU A 100 -9.82 7.37 -6.44
C LEU A 100 -10.01 5.87 -6.20
N ALA A 101 -9.86 5.05 -7.23
CA ALA A 101 -9.96 3.60 -7.11
C ALA A 101 -8.84 3.04 -6.22
N VAL A 102 -7.62 3.49 -6.42
CA VAL A 102 -6.46 3.10 -5.61
C VAL A 102 -6.70 3.49 -4.15
N ARG A 103 -7.11 4.74 -3.91
CA ARG A 103 -7.35 5.25 -2.56
C ARG A 103 -8.44 4.47 -1.84
N ALA A 104 -9.54 4.19 -2.51
CA ALA A 104 -10.65 3.42 -1.93
C ALA A 104 -10.21 2.01 -1.52
N GLU A 105 -9.46 1.35 -2.39
CA GLU A 105 -8.97 0.01 -2.12
C GLU A 105 -7.93 -0.02 -0.99
N LEU A 106 -7.05 0.97 -0.92
CA LEU A 106 -6.08 1.10 0.16
C LEU A 106 -6.74 1.31 1.52
N HIS A 107 -7.81 2.10 1.57
CA HIS A 107 -8.60 2.28 2.79
C HIS A 107 -9.21 0.96 3.24
N GLN A 108 -9.76 0.19 2.30
CA GLN A 108 -10.30 -1.14 2.56
C GLN A 108 -9.25 -2.08 3.15
N LEU A 109 -8.05 -2.06 2.55
CA LEU A 109 -6.93 -2.90 2.96
C LEU A 109 -6.47 -2.63 4.38
N MET A 110 -6.44 -1.36 4.79
CA MET A 110 -5.86 -0.92 6.06
C MET A 110 -6.85 -0.82 7.21
N ARG A 111 -8.14 -0.88 6.97
CA ARG A 111 -9.13 -0.73 8.03
C ARG A 111 -9.16 -1.93 8.96
N PRO A 112 -8.88 -1.76 10.26
CA PRO A 112 -9.02 -2.84 11.21
C PRO A 112 -10.49 -3.21 11.37
N GLY A 113 -10.79 -4.51 11.51
CA GLY A 113 -12.15 -4.99 11.76
C GLY A 113 -13.06 -5.08 10.55
N VAL A 114 -12.59 -4.70 9.36
CA VAL A 114 -13.35 -4.88 8.11
C VAL A 114 -13.23 -6.31 7.61
N VAL A 115 -12.25 -7.02 8.08
CA VAL A 115 -12.10 -8.45 7.80
C VAL A 115 -13.02 -9.18 8.75
N ALA A 116 -14.17 -9.48 8.28
CA ALA A 116 -15.04 -10.36 9.00
C ALA A 116 -14.42 -11.75 9.04
#